data_753ed74c598af83cdbebd2e87aba3dab
#
_entry.id   753ed74c598af83cdbebd2e87aba3dab
#
_cell.length_a   1.000
_cell.length_b   1.000
_cell.length_c   1.000
_cell.angle_alpha   90.00
_cell.angle_beta   90.00
_cell.angle_gamma   90.00
#
_symmetry.space_group_name_H-M   'P 1'
#
loop_
_entity.id
_entity.type
_entity.pdbx_description
1 polymer ?
#
loop_
_entity_poly.entity_id
_entity_poly.type
_entity_poly.pdbx_seq_one_letter_code
_entity_poly.pdbx_strand_id
1 'polypeptide(L)'
;MPNWCYNNIEILGEPKVIKRLSAMLDVASNKKKENFFETLIGVDEKETTESLENGGWYNHNIDRYGTKWDLSYEDIVVDGDSIVLNTESAWSPPIEGMRILSAMYDISVSMYYEEPGADFCGKAHISSGSVHEEDYTYQEGVYVFEGYAEWYDREFANSGLEWMSQELEGEDKPDFVGLIKENYPFLKEEEVEECASDLEQEVAAMTGKEF
;
A
#
# COMPACT_ATOMS: atom_id res chain seq x y z
N MET A 1 -14.07 -0.34 -12.22
CA MET A 1 -13.62 0.51 -11.10
C MET A 1 -12.13 0.29 -10.98
N PRO A 2 -11.31 1.25 -10.64
CA PRO A 2 -9.91 1.00 -10.36
C PRO A 2 -9.80 0.22 -9.06
N ASN A 3 -8.74 -0.57 -8.93
CA ASN A 3 -8.29 -1.02 -7.64
C ASN A 3 -7.70 0.21 -6.92
N TRP A 4 -7.98 0.34 -5.66
CA TRP A 4 -7.50 1.46 -4.86
C TRP A 4 -6.33 1.01 -3.99
N CYS A 5 -5.20 1.67 -4.17
CA CYS A 5 -4.03 1.53 -3.32
C CYS A 5 -4.17 2.52 -2.16
N TYR A 6 -4.25 2.01 -0.94
CA TYR A 6 -4.27 2.82 0.28
C TYR A 6 -2.86 3.31 0.59
N ASN A 7 -2.73 4.57 0.98
CA ASN A 7 -1.44 5.18 1.28
C ASN A 7 -1.51 5.95 2.59
N ASN A 8 -0.58 5.67 3.49
CA ASN A 8 -0.27 6.50 4.63
C ASN A 8 1.05 7.21 4.37
N ILE A 9 1.05 8.52 4.31
CA ILE A 9 2.18 9.34 3.86
C ILE A 9 2.51 10.36 4.93
N GLU A 10 3.77 10.37 5.38
CA GLU A 10 4.33 11.39 6.24
C GLU A 10 5.40 12.20 5.48
N ILE A 11 5.21 13.50 5.44
CA ILE A 11 6.13 14.46 4.82
C ILE A 11 6.80 15.26 5.92
N LEU A 12 8.13 15.21 5.98
CA LEU A 12 8.95 15.91 6.96
C LEU A 12 9.83 16.96 6.26
N GLY A 13 9.99 18.11 6.88
CA GLY A 13 10.82 19.16 6.32
C GLY A 13 11.05 20.33 7.27
N GLU A 14 11.80 21.33 6.83
CA GLU A 14 11.94 22.56 7.63
C GLU A 14 10.56 23.19 7.90
N PRO A 15 10.28 23.67 9.13
CA PRO A 15 8.96 24.21 9.51
C PRO A 15 8.43 25.28 8.57
N LYS A 16 9.32 26.12 8.00
CA LYS A 16 8.93 27.12 6.99
C LYS A 16 8.44 26.52 5.68
N VAL A 17 9.01 25.37 5.26
CA VAL A 17 8.62 24.65 4.04
C VAL A 17 7.28 23.97 4.28
N ILE A 18 7.14 23.24 5.39
CA ILE A 18 5.88 22.58 5.78
C ILE A 18 4.74 23.60 5.89
N LYS A 19 4.97 24.72 6.54
CA LYS A 19 3.98 25.81 6.61
C LYS A 19 3.59 26.36 5.23
N ARG A 20 4.55 26.44 4.30
CA ARG A 20 4.26 26.88 2.91
C ARG A 20 3.41 25.86 2.17
N LEU A 21 3.78 24.58 2.24
CA LEU A 21 3.03 23.47 1.59
C LEU A 21 1.59 23.41 2.14
N SER A 22 1.43 23.44 3.46
CA SER A 22 0.12 23.48 4.11
C SER A 22 -0.72 24.65 3.63
N ALA A 23 -0.15 25.85 3.57
CA ALA A 23 -0.88 27.02 3.08
C ALA A 23 -1.30 26.91 1.60
N MET A 24 -0.52 26.25 0.75
CA MET A 24 -0.89 25.97 -0.64
C MET A 24 -2.07 25.00 -0.70
N LEU A 25 -2.08 23.96 0.09
CA LEU A 25 -3.16 22.98 0.20
C LEU A 25 -4.44 23.61 0.76
N ASP A 26 -4.35 24.42 1.83
CA ASP A 26 -5.49 25.15 2.41
C ASP A 26 -6.16 26.08 1.39
N VAL A 27 -5.38 26.78 0.59
CA VAL A 27 -5.91 27.68 -0.47
C VAL A 27 -6.58 26.88 -1.57
N ALA A 28 -6.03 25.74 -1.95
CA ALA A 28 -6.58 24.87 -2.98
C ALA A 28 -7.90 24.23 -2.50
N SER A 29 -7.95 23.71 -1.27
CA SER A 29 -9.16 23.15 -0.64
C SER A 29 -10.30 24.16 -0.60
N ASN A 30 -10.03 25.41 -0.19
CA ASN A 30 -11.02 26.48 -0.18
C ASN A 30 -11.56 26.85 -1.58
N LYS A 31 -10.82 26.52 -2.65
CA LYS A 31 -11.21 26.70 -4.05
C LYS A 31 -11.85 25.46 -4.67
N LYS A 32 -12.11 24.41 -3.90
CA LYS A 32 -12.55 23.07 -4.38
C LYS A 32 -11.59 22.47 -5.43
N LYS A 33 -10.31 22.75 -5.35
CA LYS A 33 -9.27 22.06 -6.08
C LYS A 33 -8.74 20.95 -5.20
N GLU A 34 -9.03 19.70 -5.57
CA GLU A 34 -8.76 18.52 -4.76
C GLU A 34 -7.54 17.73 -5.25
N ASN A 35 -6.70 18.36 -6.10
CA ASN A 35 -5.55 17.71 -6.73
C ASN A 35 -4.28 18.06 -5.96
N PHE A 36 -3.73 17.10 -5.25
CA PHE A 36 -2.57 17.28 -4.38
C PHE A 36 -1.30 17.65 -5.18
N PHE A 37 -0.95 16.85 -6.18
CA PHE A 37 0.26 17.08 -6.97
C PHE A 37 0.12 18.31 -7.87
N GLU A 38 -1.03 18.51 -8.52
CA GLU A 38 -1.27 19.72 -9.30
C GLU A 38 -1.10 21.00 -8.46
N THR A 39 -1.52 20.94 -7.20
CA THR A 39 -1.41 22.07 -6.27
C THR A 39 0.05 22.33 -5.85
N LEU A 40 0.81 21.29 -5.56
CA LEU A 40 2.16 21.41 -4.99
C LEU A 40 3.28 21.43 -6.04
N ILE A 41 3.14 20.66 -7.11
CA ILE A 41 4.13 20.56 -8.20
C ILE A 41 3.81 21.53 -9.34
N GLY A 42 2.51 21.86 -9.52
CA GLY A 42 2.03 22.63 -10.65
C GLY A 42 1.78 21.77 -11.88
N VAL A 43 1.14 22.35 -12.88
CA VAL A 43 0.85 21.76 -14.18
C VAL A 43 1.74 22.40 -15.22
N ASP A 44 2.44 21.59 -16.03
CA ASP A 44 3.10 22.09 -17.23
C ASP A 44 2.07 22.18 -18.36
N GLU A 45 1.67 23.41 -18.68
CA GLU A 45 0.67 23.67 -19.73
C GLU A 45 1.09 23.15 -21.12
N LYS A 46 2.39 23.04 -21.40
CA LYS A 46 2.87 22.50 -22.67
C LYS A 46 2.76 20.99 -22.76
N GLU A 47 3.07 20.31 -21.68
CA GLU A 47 2.93 18.85 -21.60
C GLU A 47 1.45 18.43 -21.66
N THR A 48 0.54 19.22 -21.02
CA THR A 48 -0.89 18.90 -20.98
C THR A 48 -1.56 18.98 -22.36
N THR A 49 -1.19 19.92 -23.21
CA THR A 49 -1.84 20.11 -24.51
C THR A 49 -1.46 19.01 -25.50
N GLU A 50 -0.19 18.63 -25.54
CA GLU A 50 0.35 17.60 -26.45
C GLU A 50 -0.08 16.18 -26.02
N SER A 51 -0.23 15.94 -24.72
CA SER A 51 -0.63 14.65 -24.16
C SER A 51 -2.16 14.44 -24.20
N LEU A 52 -2.97 15.48 -24.08
CA LEU A 52 -4.43 15.38 -24.12
C LEU A 52 -4.97 15.00 -25.52
N GLU A 53 -4.36 15.47 -26.60
CA GLU A 53 -4.77 15.20 -27.98
C GLU A 53 -4.67 13.73 -28.40
N ASN A 54 -3.82 12.95 -27.72
CA ASN A 54 -3.57 11.53 -28.03
C ASN A 54 -4.03 10.55 -26.93
N GLY A 55 -4.91 10.96 -25.99
CA GLY A 55 -5.26 10.16 -24.81
C GLY A 55 -4.09 10.04 -23.80
N GLY A 56 -3.11 10.91 -23.92
CA GLY A 56 -1.83 10.85 -23.19
C GLY A 56 -1.91 11.33 -21.74
N TRP A 57 -3.04 11.91 -21.29
CA TRP A 57 -3.19 12.29 -19.87
C TRP A 57 -2.93 11.13 -18.92
N TYR A 58 -3.29 9.92 -19.34
CA TYR A 58 -3.05 8.71 -18.55
C TYR A 58 -1.56 8.42 -18.41
N ASN A 59 -0.84 8.38 -19.52
CA ASN A 59 0.61 8.15 -19.51
C ASN A 59 1.34 9.29 -18.79
N HIS A 60 0.91 10.53 -19.00
CA HIS A 60 1.45 11.69 -18.28
C HIS A 60 1.32 11.55 -16.76
N ASN A 61 0.15 11.15 -16.26
CA ASN A 61 -0.05 10.97 -14.82
C ASN A 61 0.78 9.80 -14.27
N ILE A 62 0.85 8.68 -15.00
CA ILE A 62 1.70 7.54 -14.62
C ILE A 62 3.17 7.94 -14.57
N ASP A 63 3.67 8.62 -15.60
CA ASP A 63 5.08 9.03 -15.68
C ASP A 63 5.44 10.10 -14.63
N ARG A 64 4.48 10.99 -14.30
CA ARG A 64 4.71 12.12 -13.40
C ARG A 64 4.37 11.84 -11.94
N TYR A 65 3.33 11.08 -11.68
CA TYR A 65 2.83 10.84 -10.31
C TYR A 65 2.99 9.39 -9.85
N GLY A 66 3.21 8.45 -10.79
CA GLY A 66 3.23 7.02 -10.51
C GLY A 66 1.84 6.40 -10.42
N THR A 67 0.77 7.16 -10.60
CA THR A 67 -0.62 6.72 -10.48
C THR A 67 -1.51 7.34 -11.55
N LYS A 68 -2.65 6.69 -11.85
CA LYS A 68 -3.57 7.11 -12.90
C LYS A 68 -4.16 8.50 -12.70
N TRP A 69 -4.52 8.85 -11.47
CA TRP A 69 -5.12 10.13 -11.09
C TRP A 69 -4.28 10.82 -10.03
N ASP A 70 -4.42 12.12 -9.91
CA ASP A 70 -3.87 12.87 -8.79
C ASP A 70 -4.54 12.45 -7.47
N LEU A 71 -3.88 12.68 -6.35
CA LEU A 71 -4.41 12.35 -5.04
C LEU A 71 -5.48 13.34 -4.61
N SER A 72 -6.57 12.82 -4.03
CA SER A 72 -7.47 13.63 -3.20
C SER A 72 -6.89 13.74 -1.79
N TYR A 73 -7.17 14.86 -1.11
CA TYR A 73 -6.66 15.10 0.24
C TYR A 73 -7.76 15.77 1.09
N GLU A 74 -8.54 14.96 1.75
CA GLU A 74 -9.59 15.45 2.67
C GLU A 74 -9.09 15.51 4.11
N ASP A 75 -8.23 14.56 4.51
CA ASP A 75 -7.72 14.39 5.87
C ASP A 75 -6.21 14.64 5.94
N ILE A 76 -5.82 15.92 6.01
CA ILE A 76 -4.44 16.32 6.24
C ILE A 76 -4.26 16.78 7.68
N VAL A 77 -3.29 16.20 8.37
CA VAL A 77 -2.83 16.64 9.69
C VAL A 77 -1.48 17.35 9.52
N VAL A 78 -1.39 18.58 10.01
CA VAL A 78 -0.16 19.36 10.02
C VAL A 78 0.28 19.58 11.45
N ASP A 79 1.48 19.12 11.79
CA ASP A 79 2.08 19.29 13.13
C ASP A 79 3.55 19.72 13.01
N GLY A 80 3.80 20.98 13.27
CA GLY A 80 5.12 21.57 13.35
C GLY A 80 5.93 21.46 12.05
N ASP A 81 6.70 20.40 11.91
CA ASP A 81 7.61 20.10 10.81
C ASP A 81 7.14 18.93 9.95
N SER A 82 5.89 18.46 10.15
CA SER A 82 5.31 17.35 9.43
C SER A 82 3.94 17.63 8.80
N ILE A 83 3.63 16.92 7.72
CA ILE A 83 2.30 16.75 7.15
C ILE A 83 2.04 15.26 7.07
N VAL A 84 0.93 14.79 7.65
CA VAL A 84 0.46 13.41 7.53
C VAL A 84 -0.79 13.39 6.67
N LEU A 85 -0.82 12.50 5.70
CA LEU A 85 -1.85 12.34 4.71
C LEU A 85 -2.25 10.86 4.60
N ASN A 86 -3.52 10.53 4.84
CA ASN A 86 -4.12 9.25 4.47
C ASN A 86 -4.91 9.44 3.19
N THR A 87 -4.59 8.70 2.16
CA THR A 87 -5.20 8.87 0.83
C THR A 87 -5.24 7.57 0.05
N GLU A 88 -6.01 7.59 -1.01
CA GLU A 88 -6.09 6.49 -1.97
C GLU A 88 -5.52 6.92 -3.31
N SER A 89 -4.82 6.02 -3.98
CA SER A 89 -4.35 6.21 -5.35
C SER A 89 -4.84 5.09 -6.26
N ALA A 90 -4.95 5.38 -7.56
CA ALA A 90 -5.49 4.42 -8.50
C ALA A 90 -4.40 3.49 -9.04
N TRP A 91 -4.49 2.19 -8.74
CA TRP A 91 -3.68 1.08 -9.23
C TRP A 91 -2.30 0.90 -8.58
N SER A 92 -1.65 1.97 -8.17
CA SER A 92 -0.26 1.97 -7.68
C SER A 92 -0.02 3.11 -6.72
N PRO A 93 0.98 3.00 -5.82
CA PRO A 93 1.36 4.09 -4.92
C PRO A 93 1.95 5.28 -5.68
N PRO A 94 1.78 6.51 -5.17
CA PRO A 94 2.18 7.74 -5.86
C PRO A 94 3.67 8.08 -5.67
N ILE A 95 4.56 7.12 -5.78
CA ILE A 95 5.99 7.25 -5.44
C ILE A 95 6.69 8.31 -6.30
N GLU A 96 6.40 8.32 -7.60
CA GLU A 96 7.06 9.27 -8.51
C GLU A 96 6.68 10.73 -8.22
N GLY A 97 5.40 10.99 -7.90
CA GLY A 97 4.96 12.32 -7.47
C GLY A 97 5.62 12.76 -6.17
N MET A 98 5.76 11.85 -5.20
CA MET A 98 6.46 12.14 -3.95
C MET A 98 7.96 12.35 -4.16
N ARG A 99 8.58 11.62 -5.10
CA ARG A 99 9.98 11.81 -5.50
C ARG A 99 10.21 13.22 -6.05
N ILE A 100 9.32 13.68 -6.93
CA ILE A 100 9.39 15.03 -7.49
C ILE A 100 9.23 16.09 -6.39
N LEU A 101 8.24 15.94 -5.50
CA LEU A 101 8.04 16.84 -4.36
C LEU A 101 9.26 16.90 -3.45
N SER A 102 9.83 15.74 -3.11
CA SER A 102 11.03 15.63 -2.28
C SER A 102 12.20 16.42 -2.88
N ALA A 103 12.43 16.28 -4.19
CA ALA A 103 13.48 17.02 -4.89
C ALA A 103 13.20 18.53 -4.96
N MET A 104 11.93 18.94 -5.16
CA MET A 104 11.56 20.35 -5.33
C MET A 104 11.64 21.17 -4.03
N TYR A 105 11.30 20.56 -2.91
CA TYR A 105 11.14 21.26 -1.65
C TYR A 105 12.17 20.88 -0.59
N ASP A 106 13.09 19.95 -0.92
CA ASP A 106 14.10 19.41 0.00
C ASP A 106 13.45 18.85 1.28
N ILE A 107 12.45 18.01 1.08
CA ILE A 107 11.69 17.31 2.11
C ILE A 107 11.98 15.81 2.08
N SER A 108 11.73 15.15 3.20
CA SER A 108 11.73 13.70 3.34
C SER A 108 10.30 13.20 3.37
N VAL A 109 10.04 12.09 2.68
CA VAL A 109 8.73 11.43 2.65
C VAL A 109 8.91 9.99 3.09
N SER A 110 8.13 9.57 4.09
CA SER A 110 7.97 8.18 4.47
C SER A 110 6.55 7.75 4.12
N MET A 111 6.40 6.63 3.45
CA MET A 111 5.07 6.13 3.10
C MET A 111 4.97 4.63 3.28
N TYR A 112 3.79 4.20 3.72
CA TYR A 112 3.30 2.84 3.65
C TYR A 112 2.16 2.80 2.67
N TYR A 113 2.08 1.74 1.87
CA TYR A 113 1.00 1.54 0.91
C TYR A 113 0.60 0.08 0.83
N GLU A 114 -0.68 -0.16 0.52
CA GLU A 114 -1.21 -1.50 0.32
C GLU A 114 -2.35 -1.53 -0.70
N GLU A 115 -2.42 -2.59 -1.47
CA GLU A 115 -3.54 -2.92 -2.37
C GLU A 115 -3.78 -4.44 -2.31
N PRO A 116 -4.68 -4.89 -1.40
CA PRO A 116 -4.95 -6.31 -1.20
C PRO A 116 -5.50 -7.03 -2.44
N GLY A 117 -6.28 -6.33 -3.27
CA GLY A 117 -6.89 -6.90 -4.48
C GLY A 117 -5.90 -7.13 -5.64
N ALA A 118 -4.73 -6.45 -5.62
CA ALA A 118 -3.63 -6.68 -6.55
C ALA A 118 -2.43 -7.38 -5.89
N ASP A 119 -2.60 -7.82 -4.64
CA ASP A 119 -1.65 -8.61 -3.86
C ASP A 119 -0.28 -7.93 -3.70
N PHE A 120 -0.29 -6.66 -3.28
CA PHE A 120 0.96 -6.00 -2.91
C PHE A 120 0.80 -5.05 -1.71
N CYS A 121 1.89 -4.86 -0.99
CA CYS A 121 2.11 -3.75 -0.06
C CYS A 121 3.59 -3.40 0.02
N GLY A 122 3.91 -2.23 0.60
CA GLY A 122 5.28 -1.80 0.69
C GLY A 122 5.49 -0.56 1.54
N LYS A 123 6.76 -0.23 1.72
CA LYS A 123 7.22 1.00 2.34
C LYS A 123 8.19 1.71 1.42
N ALA A 124 8.08 3.02 1.35
CA ALA A 124 9.05 3.84 0.64
C ALA A 124 9.56 4.97 1.54
N HIS A 125 10.87 5.19 1.49
CA HIS A 125 11.50 6.38 2.04
C HIS A 125 12.13 7.19 0.91
N ILE A 126 11.73 8.46 0.78
CA ILE A 126 12.10 9.33 -0.31
C ILE A 126 12.75 10.59 0.25
N SER A 127 13.96 10.90 -0.18
CA SER A 127 14.69 12.08 0.29
C SER A 127 15.54 12.65 -0.84
N SER A 128 15.46 13.98 -1.02
CA SER A 128 16.21 14.71 -2.07
C SER A 128 16.06 14.07 -3.47
N GLY A 129 14.88 13.54 -3.78
CA GLY A 129 14.58 12.89 -5.05
C GLY A 129 15.12 11.46 -5.21
N SER A 130 15.75 10.89 -4.19
CA SER A 130 16.15 9.48 -4.14
C SER A 130 15.06 8.66 -3.47
N VAL A 131 14.78 7.46 -4.00
CA VAL A 131 13.78 6.53 -3.50
C VAL A 131 14.47 5.29 -2.96
N HIS A 132 14.08 4.87 -1.77
CA HIS A 132 14.34 3.54 -1.22
C HIS A 132 13.01 2.88 -0.93
N GLU A 133 12.76 1.74 -1.54
CA GLU A 133 11.48 1.05 -1.53
C GLU A 133 11.65 -0.41 -1.14
N GLU A 134 10.70 -0.93 -0.39
CA GLU A 134 10.59 -2.33 0.01
C GLU A 134 9.19 -2.81 -0.34
N ASP A 135 9.10 -3.74 -1.31
CA ASP A 135 7.86 -4.30 -1.83
C ASP A 135 7.72 -5.77 -1.44
N TYR A 136 6.50 -6.15 -1.13
CA TYR A 136 6.13 -7.52 -0.75
C TYR A 136 4.78 -7.88 -1.36
N THR A 137 4.48 -9.18 -1.47
CA THR A 137 3.09 -9.61 -1.57
C THR A 137 2.32 -9.11 -0.36
N TYR A 138 1.01 -8.95 -0.47
CA TYR A 138 0.23 -8.36 0.61
C TYR A 138 0.38 -9.10 1.93
N GLN A 139 0.24 -10.43 1.90
CA GLN A 139 0.34 -11.26 3.11
C GLN A 139 1.76 -11.29 3.71
N GLU A 140 2.79 -11.40 2.86
CA GLU A 140 4.18 -11.34 3.32
C GLU A 140 4.50 -9.98 3.94
N GLY A 141 4.01 -8.90 3.37
CA GLY A 141 4.21 -7.56 3.89
C GLY A 141 3.52 -7.33 5.23
N VAL A 142 2.30 -7.83 5.42
CA VAL A 142 1.64 -7.80 6.74
C VAL A 142 2.50 -8.52 7.77
N TYR A 143 3.01 -9.71 7.43
CA TYR A 143 3.92 -10.46 8.31
C TYR A 143 5.21 -9.69 8.62
N VAL A 144 5.85 -9.10 7.61
CA VAL A 144 7.12 -8.36 7.77
C VAL A 144 6.94 -7.06 8.56
N PHE A 145 5.86 -6.32 8.33
CA PHE A 145 5.67 -4.99 8.88
C PHE A 145 4.92 -4.96 10.21
N GLU A 146 4.00 -5.89 10.44
CA GLU A 146 3.12 -5.94 11.60
C GLU A 146 3.41 -7.14 12.51
N GLY A 147 3.98 -8.21 11.97
CA GLY A 147 4.39 -9.41 12.70
C GLY A 147 3.42 -10.58 12.56
N TYR A 148 3.87 -11.76 13.06
CA TYR A 148 3.12 -13.02 12.92
C TYR A 148 1.71 -12.95 13.52
N ALA A 149 1.55 -12.41 14.70
CA ALA A 149 0.25 -12.39 15.37
C ALA A 149 -0.81 -11.60 14.58
N GLU A 150 -0.44 -10.42 14.05
CA GLU A 150 -1.34 -9.60 13.23
C GLU A 150 -1.65 -10.30 11.91
N TRP A 151 -0.63 -10.86 11.25
CA TRP A 151 -0.81 -11.64 10.02
C TRP A 151 -1.73 -12.85 10.27
N TYR A 152 -1.53 -13.61 11.34
CA TYR A 152 -2.32 -14.78 11.68
C TYR A 152 -3.80 -14.42 11.86
N ASP A 153 -4.10 -13.42 12.68
CA ASP A 153 -5.47 -12.99 12.97
C ASP A 153 -6.18 -12.42 11.72
N ARG A 154 -5.46 -11.68 10.89
CA ARG A 154 -6.02 -10.95 9.76
C ARG A 154 -6.16 -11.81 8.51
N GLU A 155 -5.16 -12.63 8.21
CA GLU A 155 -5.07 -13.34 6.94
C GLU A 155 -5.33 -14.84 7.08
N PHE A 156 -4.74 -15.51 8.07
CA PHE A 156 -4.86 -16.95 8.21
C PHE A 156 -6.15 -17.37 8.92
N ALA A 157 -6.39 -16.90 10.13
CA ALA A 157 -7.54 -17.32 10.92
C ALA A 157 -8.88 -16.89 10.31
N ASN A 158 -8.96 -15.74 9.63
CA ASN A 158 -10.19 -15.24 9.05
C ASN A 158 -10.51 -15.78 7.65
N SER A 159 -9.52 -16.17 6.86
CA SER A 159 -9.75 -16.60 5.49
C SER A 159 -8.90 -17.77 5.03
N GLY A 160 -7.62 -17.81 5.41
CA GLY A 160 -6.70 -18.85 4.96
C GLY A 160 -7.07 -20.23 5.50
N LEU A 161 -7.46 -20.31 6.78
CA LEU A 161 -7.85 -21.54 7.43
C LEU A 161 -9.10 -22.18 6.76
N GLU A 162 -10.15 -21.39 6.53
CA GLU A 162 -11.37 -21.84 5.88
C GLU A 162 -11.12 -22.30 4.43
N TRP A 163 -10.38 -21.50 3.68
CA TRP A 163 -10.06 -21.83 2.28
C TRP A 163 -9.24 -23.12 2.16
N MET A 164 -8.18 -23.27 2.95
CA MET A 164 -7.34 -24.47 2.92
C MET A 164 -8.05 -25.72 3.41
N SER A 165 -8.93 -25.58 4.41
CA SER A 165 -9.72 -26.71 4.90
C SER A 165 -10.68 -27.24 3.83
N GLN A 166 -11.25 -26.34 3.02
CA GLN A 166 -12.10 -26.72 1.86
C GLN A 166 -11.27 -27.40 0.76
N GLU A 167 -10.04 -26.99 0.51
CA GLU A 167 -9.16 -27.61 -0.49
C GLU A 167 -8.80 -29.05 -0.10
N LEU A 168 -8.65 -29.34 1.19
CA LEU A 168 -8.31 -30.66 1.72
C LEU A 168 -9.53 -31.56 1.94
N GLU A 169 -10.75 -31.09 1.69
CA GLU A 169 -11.97 -31.84 1.85
C GLU A 169 -11.95 -33.10 0.94
N GLY A 170 -11.95 -34.29 1.55
CA GLY A 170 -11.94 -35.55 0.82
C GLY A 170 -10.56 -36.22 0.70
N GLU A 171 -9.50 -35.60 1.10
CA GLU A 171 -8.20 -36.22 1.20
C GLU A 171 -8.14 -37.22 2.36
N ASP A 172 -7.50 -38.38 2.13
CA ASP A 172 -7.36 -39.40 3.16
C ASP A 172 -6.14 -39.20 4.07
N LYS A 173 -5.13 -38.47 3.57
CA LYS A 173 -3.88 -38.15 4.28
C LYS A 173 -3.35 -36.80 3.83
N PRO A 174 -3.93 -35.73 4.30
CA PRO A 174 -3.47 -34.39 3.95
C PRO A 174 -2.03 -34.11 4.44
N ASP A 175 -1.24 -33.41 3.64
CA ASP A 175 0.05 -32.87 4.06
C ASP A 175 -0.13 -31.42 4.53
N PHE A 176 -0.60 -31.25 5.75
CA PHE A 176 -0.87 -29.92 6.33
C PHE A 176 0.37 -29.03 6.36
N VAL A 177 1.53 -29.57 6.76
CA VAL A 177 2.79 -28.81 6.81
C VAL A 177 3.26 -28.41 5.42
N GLY A 178 3.16 -29.33 4.45
CA GLY A 178 3.52 -29.06 3.06
C GLY A 178 2.67 -27.96 2.47
N LEU A 179 1.35 -28.00 2.68
CA LEU A 179 0.42 -27.01 2.19
C LEU A 179 0.68 -25.60 2.77
N ILE A 180 0.94 -25.51 4.08
CA ILE A 180 1.28 -24.23 4.72
C ILE A 180 2.59 -23.68 4.16
N LYS A 181 3.65 -24.51 4.02
CA LYS A 181 4.93 -24.06 3.46
C LYS A 181 4.84 -23.62 2.00
N GLU A 182 3.97 -24.21 1.22
CA GLU A 182 3.76 -23.86 -0.18
C GLU A 182 3.07 -22.49 -0.31
N ASN A 183 2.06 -22.24 0.51
CA ASN A 183 1.26 -21.01 0.42
C ASN A 183 1.87 -19.83 1.20
N TYR A 184 2.61 -20.11 2.29
CA TYR A 184 3.21 -19.10 3.17
C TYR A 184 4.71 -19.37 3.40
N PRO A 185 5.54 -19.27 2.35
CA PRO A 185 6.97 -19.61 2.43
C PRO A 185 7.80 -18.67 3.31
N PHE A 186 7.25 -17.55 3.75
CA PHE A 186 7.88 -16.58 4.63
C PHE A 186 7.75 -16.91 6.12
N LEU A 187 6.91 -17.88 6.51
CA LEU A 187 6.73 -18.29 7.91
C LEU A 187 7.94 -19.05 8.44
N LYS A 188 8.22 -18.88 9.73
CA LYS A 188 9.21 -19.69 10.45
C LYS A 188 8.68 -21.09 10.71
N GLU A 189 9.59 -22.04 10.95
CA GLU A 189 9.25 -23.44 11.16
C GLU A 189 8.24 -23.66 12.31
N GLU A 190 8.40 -22.94 13.43
CA GLU A 190 7.48 -22.99 14.58
C GLU A 190 6.08 -22.46 14.25
N GLU A 191 6.00 -21.43 13.43
CA GLU A 191 4.75 -20.81 12.99
C GLU A 191 4.03 -21.71 11.96
N VAL A 192 4.78 -22.39 11.09
CA VAL A 192 4.25 -23.40 10.17
C VAL A 192 3.61 -24.57 10.93
N GLU A 193 4.27 -25.05 12.00
CA GLU A 193 3.74 -26.14 12.82
C GLU A 193 2.44 -25.73 13.54
N GLU A 194 2.35 -24.50 14.04
CA GLU A 194 1.14 -23.93 14.65
C GLU A 194 -0.01 -23.88 13.65
N CYS A 195 0.19 -23.24 12.50
CA CYS A 195 -0.82 -23.14 11.43
C CYS A 195 -1.26 -24.53 10.93
N ALA A 196 -0.34 -25.47 10.77
CA ALA A 196 -0.65 -26.85 10.34
C ALA A 196 -1.52 -27.58 11.37
N SER A 197 -1.25 -27.39 12.67
CA SER A 197 -2.04 -27.98 13.75
C SER A 197 -3.48 -27.42 13.76
N ASP A 198 -3.64 -26.13 13.54
CA ASP A 198 -4.96 -25.50 13.52
C ASP A 198 -5.74 -25.92 12.27
N LEU A 199 -5.08 -26.04 11.12
CA LEU A 199 -5.68 -26.54 9.90
C LEU A 199 -6.11 -28.02 10.04
N GLU A 200 -5.31 -28.87 10.68
CA GLU A 200 -5.68 -30.27 10.99
C GLU A 200 -6.95 -30.33 11.86
N GLN A 201 -7.02 -29.49 12.89
CA GLN A 201 -8.20 -29.42 13.78
C GLN A 201 -9.45 -28.98 13.03
N GLU A 202 -9.33 -27.97 12.15
CA GLU A 202 -10.45 -27.48 11.35
C GLU A 202 -10.96 -28.54 10.37
N VAL A 203 -10.04 -29.21 9.63
CA VAL A 203 -10.39 -30.31 8.71
C VAL A 203 -11.02 -31.51 9.45
N ALA A 204 -10.49 -31.85 10.64
CA ALA A 204 -11.07 -32.88 11.48
C ALA A 204 -12.50 -32.52 11.94
N ALA A 205 -12.73 -31.27 12.31
CA ALA A 205 -14.05 -30.77 12.69
C ALA A 205 -15.05 -30.81 11.53
N MET A 206 -14.64 -30.44 10.33
CA MET A 206 -15.47 -30.46 9.13
C MET A 206 -15.80 -31.85 8.64
N THR A 207 -14.84 -32.77 8.66
CA THR A 207 -14.97 -34.10 8.06
C THR A 207 -15.38 -35.18 9.05
N GLY A 208 -15.21 -34.94 10.35
CA GLY A 208 -15.39 -35.94 11.41
C GLY A 208 -14.30 -37.04 11.41
N LYS A 209 -13.19 -36.82 10.72
CA LYS A 209 -12.03 -37.71 10.69
C LYS A 209 -10.99 -37.28 11.73
N GLU A 210 -10.24 -38.22 12.28
CA GLU A 210 -8.99 -37.96 13.03
C GLU A 210 -7.82 -38.30 12.10
N PHE A 211 -6.81 -37.44 12.04
CA PHE A 211 -5.63 -37.58 11.19
C PHE A 211 -4.35 -37.93 11.97
#